data_039059441dd8df7035960711f90ab894
#
_entry.id   039059441dd8df7035960711f90ab894
#
_cell.length_a   1.000
_cell.length_b   1.000
_cell.length_c   1.000
_cell.angle_alpha   90.00
_cell.angle_beta   90.00
_cell.angle_gamma   90.00
#
_symmetry.space_group_name_H-M   'P 1'
#
loop_
_entity.id
_entity.type
_entity.pdbx_description
1 polymer ?
#
loop_
_entity_poly.entity_id
_entity_poly.type
_entity_poly.pdbx_seq_one_letter_code
_entity_poly.pdbx_strand_id
1 'polypeptide(L)'
;MANKKLMRVVHAWYDACMLKAVMFDVDGTLGDTLPLCIETYRRLAEEVTGRRPEVAEVTGHFGLSDRGVLGKLVGMEPDDPALPVRRMVEIYGELHPAMAPAPFPGAVEMLRGVRAAGMRIGIISGKEAHTAAPTLRFFGLDSLYDWAAFGLPDRNVKAERLLEAMQVWKLQPHELVYVGDAPSDITMAHRAGVRIVNAAWAPGAAQEAEACLALHPDYRLTDMAELLPLLLRL
;
A
#
# COMPACT_ATOMS: atom_id res chain seq x y z
N MET A 1 38.63 9.77 -29.27
CA MET A 1 38.02 10.63 -28.23
C MET A 1 36.49 10.76 -28.35
N ALA A 2 35.89 10.83 -29.52
CA ALA A 2 34.48 10.96 -29.76
C ALA A 2 33.62 9.80 -29.14
N ASN A 3 34.12 8.55 -29.22
CA ASN A 3 33.39 7.38 -28.76
C ASN A 3 33.19 7.33 -27.21
N LYS A 4 34.18 7.82 -26.44
CA LYS A 4 34.06 7.92 -24.96
C LYS A 4 33.04 8.97 -24.50
N LYS A 5 32.90 10.08 -25.25
CA LYS A 5 31.92 11.13 -24.94
C LYS A 5 30.52 10.66 -25.28
N LEU A 6 30.32 9.98 -26.40
CA LEU A 6 29.06 9.38 -26.82
C LEU A 6 28.61 8.28 -25.82
N MET A 7 29.51 7.38 -25.41
CA MET A 7 29.25 6.35 -24.41
C MET A 7 28.84 6.93 -23.05
N ARG A 8 29.49 8.04 -22.62
CA ARG A 8 29.10 8.73 -21.38
C ARG A 8 27.70 9.37 -21.48
N VAL A 9 27.36 9.94 -22.61
CA VAL A 9 26.04 10.52 -22.86
C VAL A 9 24.99 9.41 -22.89
N VAL A 10 25.24 8.30 -23.59
CA VAL A 10 24.33 7.15 -23.63
C VAL A 10 24.14 6.52 -22.24
N HIS A 11 25.23 6.34 -21.46
CA HIS A 11 25.09 5.88 -20.06
C HIS A 11 24.32 6.85 -19.19
N ALA A 12 24.59 8.15 -19.29
CA ALA A 12 23.84 9.15 -18.53
C ALA A 12 22.35 9.21 -18.91
N TRP A 13 22.02 8.96 -20.19
CA TRP A 13 20.62 8.81 -20.63
C TRP A 13 19.99 7.51 -20.13
N TYR A 14 20.73 6.41 -20.13
CA TYR A 14 20.26 5.14 -19.61
C TYR A 14 20.03 5.19 -18.11
N ASP A 15 20.96 5.76 -17.35
CA ASP A 15 20.83 5.99 -15.90
C ASP A 15 19.70 6.97 -15.55
N ALA A 16 19.40 7.92 -16.42
CA ALA A 16 18.32 8.90 -16.22
C ALA A 16 16.91 8.34 -16.52
N CYS A 17 16.81 7.22 -17.25
CA CYS A 17 15.54 6.63 -17.64
C CYS A 17 15.16 5.39 -16.81
N MET A 18 16.06 4.90 -15.93
CA MET A 18 15.85 3.68 -15.17
C MET A 18 14.97 3.91 -13.94
N LEU A 19 14.08 2.95 -13.67
CA LEU A 19 13.32 2.90 -12.43
C LEU A 19 14.27 2.78 -11.23
N LYS A 20 14.09 3.64 -10.22
CA LYS A 20 14.96 3.72 -9.04
C LYS A 20 14.28 3.30 -7.75
N ALA A 21 12.96 3.33 -7.72
CA ALA A 21 12.20 2.98 -6.53
C ALA A 21 10.83 2.41 -6.85
N VAL A 22 10.36 1.57 -5.94
CA VAL A 22 9.02 1.01 -5.97
C VAL A 22 8.35 1.26 -4.63
N MET A 23 7.15 1.81 -4.65
CA MET A 23 6.30 1.98 -3.47
C MET A 23 5.20 0.93 -3.50
N PHE A 24 4.90 0.33 -2.35
CA PHE A 24 3.87 -0.70 -2.22
C PHE A 24 2.80 -0.28 -1.22
N ASP A 25 1.55 -0.53 -1.55
CA ASP A 25 0.51 -0.68 -0.53
C ASP A 25 0.69 -2.00 0.22
N VAL A 26 -0.06 -2.19 1.29
CA VAL A 26 0.03 -3.39 2.16
C VAL A 26 -1.19 -4.27 1.99
N ASP A 27 -2.36 -3.70 2.29
CA ASP A 27 -3.63 -4.43 2.39
C ASP A 27 -4.16 -4.75 0.98
N GLY A 28 -4.30 -6.03 0.64
CA GLY A 28 -4.66 -6.46 -0.73
C GLY A 28 -3.49 -6.46 -1.72
N THR A 29 -2.34 -5.89 -1.37
CA THR A 29 -1.15 -5.80 -2.24
C THR A 29 -0.02 -6.73 -1.80
N LEU A 30 0.42 -6.66 -0.53
CA LEU A 30 1.46 -7.54 0.03
C LEU A 30 0.88 -8.70 0.84
N GLY A 31 -0.36 -8.61 1.30
CA GLY A 31 -1.04 -9.65 2.05
C GLY A 31 -2.56 -9.48 2.05
N ASP A 32 -3.27 -10.57 2.29
CA ASP A 32 -4.74 -10.58 2.40
C ASP A 32 -5.17 -10.15 3.82
N THR A 33 -5.07 -8.86 4.08
CA THR A 33 -5.37 -8.26 5.39
C THR A 33 -6.69 -7.50 5.44
N LEU A 34 -7.37 -7.32 4.31
CA LEU A 34 -8.66 -6.63 4.26
C LEU A 34 -9.74 -7.31 5.12
N PRO A 35 -9.91 -8.65 5.08
CA PRO A 35 -10.84 -9.32 5.98
C PRO A 35 -10.53 -9.11 7.46
N LEU A 36 -9.24 -9.09 7.83
CA LEU A 36 -8.77 -8.80 9.18
C LEU A 36 -9.14 -7.37 9.62
N CYS A 37 -8.91 -6.37 8.77
CA CYS A 37 -9.28 -4.98 9.03
C CYS A 37 -10.78 -4.85 9.26
N ILE A 38 -11.58 -5.40 8.34
CA ILE A 38 -13.05 -5.35 8.41
C ILE A 38 -13.54 -5.98 9.71
N GLU A 39 -13.07 -7.16 10.04
CA GLU A 39 -13.49 -7.87 11.25
C GLU A 39 -13.11 -7.13 12.52
N THR A 40 -11.91 -6.55 12.55
CA THR A 40 -11.44 -5.73 13.68
C THR A 40 -12.38 -4.55 13.94
N TYR A 41 -12.72 -3.79 12.91
CA TYR A 41 -13.62 -2.63 13.05
C TYR A 41 -15.03 -3.05 13.42
N ARG A 42 -15.56 -4.12 12.80
CA ARG A 42 -16.91 -4.64 13.11
C ARG A 42 -17.02 -5.09 14.56
N ARG A 43 -16.02 -5.85 15.03
CA ARG A 43 -16.00 -6.35 16.42
C ARG A 43 -15.89 -5.22 17.43
N LEU A 44 -15.01 -4.25 17.17
CA LEU A 44 -14.84 -3.13 18.08
C LEU A 44 -16.07 -2.21 18.10
N ALA A 45 -16.66 -1.90 16.94
CA ALA A 45 -17.87 -1.10 16.88
C ALA A 45 -19.02 -1.78 17.62
N GLU A 46 -19.15 -3.12 17.54
CA GLU A 46 -20.11 -3.89 18.30
C GLU A 46 -19.85 -3.82 19.82
N GLU A 47 -18.59 -3.93 20.27
CA GLU A 47 -18.22 -3.78 21.68
C GLU A 47 -18.59 -2.37 22.22
N VAL A 48 -18.43 -1.32 21.41
CA VAL A 48 -18.66 0.07 21.83
C VAL A 48 -20.13 0.50 21.75
N THR A 49 -20.81 0.10 20.67
CA THR A 49 -22.16 0.62 20.34
C THR A 49 -23.29 -0.39 20.57
N GLY A 50 -22.95 -1.66 20.82
CA GLY A 50 -23.93 -2.76 20.84
C GLY A 50 -24.46 -3.15 19.46
N ARG A 51 -23.98 -2.52 18.37
CA ARG A 51 -24.37 -2.81 16.98
C ARG A 51 -23.17 -3.24 16.15
N ARG A 52 -23.30 -4.37 15.48
CA ARG A 52 -22.29 -4.84 14.54
C ARG A 52 -22.52 -4.22 13.16
N PRO A 53 -21.58 -3.41 12.61
CA PRO A 53 -21.73 -2.82 11.29
C PRO A 53 -21.74 -3.87 10.18
N GLU A 54 -22.42 -3.59 9.08
CA GLU A 54 -22.30 -4.39 7.86
C GLU A 54 -20.94 -4.15 7.17
N VAL A 55 -20.50 -5.14 6.36
CA VAL A 55 -19.21 -5.04 5.64
C VAL A 55 -19.14 -3.79 4.77
N ALA A 56 -20.22 -3.52 4.03
CA ALA A 56 -20.31 -2.34 3.14
C ALA A 56 -20.21 -1.01 3.91
N GLU A 57 -20.70 -0.96 5.14
CA GLU A 57 -20.58 0.23 6.01
C GLU A 57 -19.12 0.48 6.40
N VAL A 58 -18.37 -0.58 6.72
CA VAL A 58 -16.94 -0.48 7.03
C VAL A 58 -16.15 -0.07 5.80
N THR A 59 -16.32 -0.78 4.69
CA THR A 59 -15.56 -0.54 3.45
C THR A 59 -15.88 0.81 2.82
N GLY A 60 -17.07 1.36 3.04
CA GLY A 60 -17.46 2.70 2.62
C GLY A 60 -16.61 3.82 3.24
N HIS A 61 -15.86 3.54 4.30
CA HIS A 61 -14.93 4.48 4.95
C HIS A 61 -13.45 4.21 4.61
N PHE A 62 -13.15 3.22 3.77
CA PHE A 62 -11.77 2.94 3.37
C PHE A 62 -11.18 4.12 2.59
N GLY A 63 -9.89 4.38 2.83
CA GLY A 63 -9.20 5.60 2.41
C GLY A 63 -8.91 6.53 3.59
N LEU A 64 -9.68 6.44 4.68
CA LEU A 64 -9.33 7.00 5.98
C LEU A 64 -8.37 6.06 6.73
N SER A 65 -7.63 6.58 7.72
CA SER A 65 -6.84 5.71 8.60
C SER A 65 -7.72 4.98 9.62
N ASP A 66 -7.08 4.11 10.41
CA ASP A 66 -7.77 3.30 11.42
C ASP A 66 -8.68 4.14 12.34
N ARG A 67 -8.17 5.27 12.86
CA ARG A 67 -8.98 6.17 13.71
C ARG A 67 -10.11 6.84 12.94
N GLY A 68 -9.88 7.17 11.67
CA GLY A 68 -10.91 7.74 10.81
C GLY A 68 -12.06 6.78 10.58
N VAL A 69 -11.75 5.53 10.20
CA VAL A 69 -12.77 4.48 10.02
C VAL A 69 -13.51 4.20 11.32
N LEU A 70 -12.76 3.97 12.40
CA LEU A 70 -13.36 3.67 13.71
C LEU A 70 -14.27 4.81 14.19
N GLY A 71 -13.78 6.07 14.11
CA GLY A 71 -14.56 7.24 14.52
C GLY A 71 -15.89 7.34 13.79
N LYS A 72 -15.93 7.08 12.48
CA LYS A 72 -17.18 7.05 11.69
C LYS A 72 -18.14 5.94 12.14
N LEU A 73 -17.62 4.77 12.47
CA LEU A 73 -18.43 3.62 12.87
C LEU A 73 -19.02 3.76 14.27
N VAL A 74 -18.33 4.44 15.20
CA VAL A 74 -18.77 4.59 16.58
C VAL A 74 -19.34 5.98 16.90
N GLY A 75 -19.33 6.91 15.92
CA GLY A 75 -19.86 8.26 16.10
C GLY A 75 -18.98 9.16 16.98
N MET A 76 -17.66 8.99 16.90
CA MET A 76 -16.67 9.76 17.67
C MET A 76 -15.69 10.49 16.74
N GLU A 77 -15.13 11.61 17.19
CA GLU A 77 -14.06 12.27 16.44
C GLU A 77 -12.75 11.46 16.52
N PRO A 78 -11.92 11.46 15.45
CA PRO A 78 -10.70 10.66 15.41
C PRO A 78 -9.65 11.01 16.44
N ASP A 79 -9.67 12.24 16.95
CA ASP A 79 -8.77 12.77 17.99
C ASP A 79 -9.38 12.72 19.40
N ASP A 80 -10.60 12.19 19.54
CA ASP A 80 -11.22 11.99 20.86
C ASP A 80 -10.36 11.01 21.68
N PRO A 81 -9.88 11.43 22.87
CA PRO A 81 -9.09 10.58 23.74
C PRO A 81 -9.84 9.33 24.23
N ALA A 82 -11.18 9.34 24.17
CA ALA A 82 -12.02 8.20 24.51
C ALA A 82 -12.17 7.18 23.36
N LEU A 83 -11.71 7.52 22.13
CA LEU A 83 -11.73 6.58 21.00
C LEU A 83 -10.88 5.33 21.33
N PRO A 84 -11.44 4.12 21.28
CA PRO A 84 -10.81 2.93 21.86
C PRO A 84 -9.71 2.34 20.95
N VAL A 85 -8.74 3.16 20.50
CA VAL A 85 -7.65 2.77 19.59
C VAL A 85 -6.80 1.62 20.17
N ARG A 86 -6.51 1.65 21.47
CA ARG A 86 -5.77 0.56 22.12
C ARG A 86 -6.50 -0.77 21.98
N ARG A 87 -7.82 -0.78 22.23
CA ARG A 87 -8.63 -2.00 22.11
C ARG A 87 -8.69 -2.49 20.67
N MET A 88 -8.73 -1.58 19.70
CA MET A 88 -8.63 -1.92 18.28
C MET A 88 -7.33 -2.67 17.96
N VAL A 89 -6.19 -2.15 18.44
CA VAL A 89 -4.88 -2.80 18.24
C VAL A 89 -4.82 -4.19 18.88
N GLU A 90 -5.43 -4.34 20.06
CA GLU A 90 -5.53 -5.64 20.75
C GLU A 90 -6.33 -6.64 19.89
N ILE A 91 -7.55 -6.27 19.45
CA ILE A 91 -8.39 -7.12 18.60
C ILE A 91 -7.67 -7.47 17.30
N TYR A 92 -7.04 -6.48 16.66
CA TYR A 92 -6.27 -6.69 15.44
C TYR A 92 -5.16 -7.73 15.64
N GLY A 93 -4.39 -7.61 16.73
CA GLY A 93 -3.33 -8.55 17.08
C GLY A 93 -3.85 -9.96 17.42
N GLU A 94 -5.00 -10.07 18.10
CA GLU A 94 -5.66 -11.35 18.41
C GLU A 94 -6.09 -12.09 17.15
N LEU A 95 -6.63 -11.36 16.18
CA LEU A 95 -7.20 -11.93 14.95
C LEU A 95 -6.11 -12.22 13.89
N HIS A 96 -5.00 -11.48 13.89
CA HIS A 96 -3.99 -11.51 12.83
C HIS A 96 -3.46 -12.92 12.52
N PRO A 97 -3.07 -13.76 13.50
CA PRO A 97 -2.53 -15.09 13.21
C PRO A 97 -3.49 -16.04 12.50
N ALA A 98 -4.80 -15.84 12.70
CA ALA A 98 -5.84 -16.69 12.11
C ALA A 98 -6.32 -16.15 10.74
N MET A 99 -6.39 -14.83 10.58
CA MET A 99 -7.02 -14.20 9.42
C MET A 99 -6.02 -13.75 8.34
N ALA A 100 -4.78 -13.44 8.74
CA ALA A 100 -3.71 -13.04 7.83
C ALA A 100 -2.37 -13.68 8.28
N PRO A 101 -2.25 -15.02 8.21
CA PRO A 101 -1.11 -15.75 8.78
C PRO A 101 0.23 -15.49 8.08
N ALA A 102 0.21 -15.01 6.84
CA ALA A 102 1.40 -14.80 6.02
C ALA A 102 1.14 -13.71 4.95
N PRO A 103 2.20 -13.12 4.38
CA PRO A 103 2.04 -12.30 3.17
C PRO A 103 1.61 -13.17 2.00
N PHE A 104 1.22 -12.55 0.89
CA PHE A 104 0.93 -13.32 -0.34
C PHE A 104 2.14 -14.16 -0.76
N PRO A 105 1.90 -15.35 -1.32
CA PRO A 105 2.98 -16.17 -1.87
C PRO A 105 3.85 -15.39 -2.86
N GLY A 106 5.17 -15.44 -2.68
CA GLY A 106 6.13 -14.72 -3.53
C GLY A 106 6.42 -13.27 -3.11
N ALA A 107 5.69 -12.67 -2.16
CA ALA A 107 5.89 -11.28 -1.77
C ALA A 107 7.30 -11.01 -1.20
N VAL A 108 7.80 -11.89 -0.36
CA VAL A 108 9.15 -11.78 0.23
C VAL A 108 10.22 -11.87 -0.87
N GLU A 109 10.10 -12.86 -1.74
CA GLU A 109 11.03 -13.11 -2.86
C GLU A 109 11.01 -11.94 -3.86
N MET A 110 9.84 -11.42 -4.16
CA MET A 110 9.67 -10.26 -5.03
C MET A 110 10.35 -9.02 -4.45
N LEU A 111 10.13 -8.70 -3.18
CA LEU A 111 10.78 -7.55 -2.52
C LEU A 111 12.32 -7.74 -2.48
N ARG A 112 12.81 -8.94 -2.17
CA ARG A 112 14.25 -9.26 -2.25
C ARG A 112 14.81 -9.07 -3.65
N GLY A 113 14.06 -9.49 -4.67
CA GLY A 113 14.41 -9.29 -6.08
C GLY A 113 14.50 -7.82 -6.47
N VAL A 114 13.51 -7.01 -6.07
CA VAL A 114 13.51 -5.54 -6.27
C VAL A 114 14.75 -4.90 -5.63
N ARG A 115 15.07 -5.28 -4.39
CA ARG A 115 16.26 -4.79 -3.69
C ARG A 115 17.56 -5.26 -4.36
N ALA A 116 17.64 -6.52 -4.80
CA ALA A 116 18.81 -7.06 -5.50
C ALA A 116 19.03 -6.37 -6.86
N ALA A 117 17.98 -5.86 -7.49
CA ALA A 117 18.05 -5.03 -8.70
C ALA A 117 18.51 -3.58 -8.43
N GLY A 118 18.80 -3.22 -7.18
CA GLY A 118 19.28 -1.89 -6.80
C GLY A 118 18.19 -0.84 -6.62
N MET A 119 16.92 -1.20 -6.68
CA MET A 119 15.80 -0.30 -6.46
C MET A 119 15.52 -0.12 -4.97
N ARG A 120 15.13 1.09 -4.56
CA ARG A 120 14.62 1.37 -3.22
C ARG A 120 13.18 0.86 -3.09
N ILE A 121 12.84 0.47 -1.87
CA ILE A 121 11.50 -0.03 -1.57
C ILE A 121 10.87 0.87 -0.50
N GLY A 122 9.66 1.33 -0.76
CA GLY A 122 8.86 2.05 0.23
C GLY A 122 7.49 1.41 0.43
N ILE A 123 6.91 1.72 1.57
CA ILE A 123 5.56 1.30 1.95
C ILE A 123 4.68 2.54 2.12
N ILE A 124 3.50 2.53 1.51
CA ILE A 124 2.44 3.51 1.77
C ILE A 124 1.17 2.74 2.11
N SER A 125 0.70 2.84 3.34
CA SER A 125 -0.55 2.22 3.77
C SER A 125 -1.58 3.27 4.18
N GLY A 126 -2.85 3.01 3.90
CA GLY A 126 -3.97 3.78 4.45
C GLY A 126 -4.10 3.63 5.96
N LYS A 127 -3.61 2.54 6.53
CA LYS A 127 -3.59 2.31 7.98
C LYS A 127 -2.64 3.25 8.72
N GLU A 128 -2.77 3.31 10.03
CA GLU A 128 -1.81 3.97 10.90
C GLU A 128 -0.65 3.03 11.28
N ALA A 129 0.44 3.61 11.80
CA ALA A 129 1.65 2.84 12.14
C ALA A 129 1.41 1.73 13.16
N HIS A 130 0.44 1.91 14.06
CA HIS A 130 0.16 0.96 15.15
C HIS A 130 -0.51 -0.34 14.69
N THR A 131 -1.05 -0.41 13.47
CA THR A 131 -1.57 -1.62 12.84
C THR A 131 -0.73 -2.07 11.65
N ALA A 132 -0.24 -1.14 10.82
CA ALA A 132 0.57 -1.46 9.66
C ALA A 132 1.96 -2.03 10.03
N ALA A 133 2.69 -1.41 10.97
CA ALA A 133 4.02 -1.87 11.34
C ALA A 133 4.04 -3.27 11.99
N PRO A 134 3.11 -3.63 12.91
CA PRO A 134 2.97 -5.00 13.37
C PRO A 134 2.70 -6.01 12.25
N THR A 135 1.85 -5.68 11.28
CA THR A 135 1.59 -6.55 10.12
C THR A 135 2.87 -6.78 9.31
N LEU A 136 3.60 -5.72 8.95
CA LEU A 136 4.85 -5.84 8.21
C LEU A 136 5.88 -6.71 8.95
N ARG A 137 5.97 -6.55 10.27
CA ARG A 137 6.85 -7.39 11.13
C ARG A 137 6.38 -8.84 11.18
N PHE A 138 5.07 -9.07 11.34
CA PHE A 138 4.49 -10.41 11.38
C PHE A 138 4.72 -11.17 10.07
N PHE A 139 4.68 -10.45 8.96
CA PHE A 139 4.99 -10.97 7.62
C PHE A 139 6.50 -11.13 7.34
N GLY A 140 7.38 -10.67 8.25
CA GLY A 140 8.84 -10.70 8.05
C GLY A 140 9.32 -9.71 6.97
N LEU A 141 8.56 -8.63 6.72
CA LEU A 141 8.86 -7.63 5.70
C LEU A 141 9.57 -6.38 6.27
N ASP A 142 9.67 -6.23 7.57
CA ASP A 142 10.18 -5.03 8.27
C ASP A 142 11.64 -4.67 7.94
N SER A 143 12.45 -5.64 7.48
CA SER A 143 13.83 -5.42 7.01
C SER A 143 13.95 -5.22 5.49
N LEU A 144 12.85 -5.27 4.75
CA LEU A 144 12.85 -5.28 3.29
C LEU A 144 12.46 -3.94 2.65
N TYR A 145 12.08 -2.93 3.41
CA TYR A 145 11.79 -1.59 2.90
C TYR A 145 12.72 -0.54 3.51
N ASP A 146 12.89 0.58 2.80
CA ASP A 146 13.80 1.67 3.16
C ASP A 146 13.05 2.87 3.76
N TRP A 147 11.74 2.96 3.54
CA TRP A 147 10.87 4.04 3.99
C TRP A 147 9.43 3.59 4.10
N ALA A 148 8.68 4.16 5.05
CA ALA A 148 7.25 3.91 5.18
C ALA A 148 6.49 5.17 5.57
N ALA A 149 5.27 5.31 5.05
CA ALA A 149 4.33 6.35 5.45
C ALA A 149 2.91 5.78 5.60
N PHE A 150 2.15 6.43 6.46
CA PHE A 150 0.87 5.93 6.94
C PHE A 150 -0.24 6.93 6.71
N GLY A 151 -1.49 6.45 6.76
CA GLY A 151 -2.70 7.22 6.55
C GLY A 151 -2.97 8.30 7.60
N LEU A 152 -3.91 9.17 7.29
CA LEU A 152 -4.47 10.17 8.20
C LEU A 152 -5.98 9.93 8.39
N PRO A 153 -6.55 10.36 9.53
CA PRO A 153 -7.94 10.00 9.85
C PRO A 153 -8.99 10.79 9.07
N ASP A 154 -8.63 11.89 8.45
CA ASP A 154 -9.54 12.83 7.80
C ASP A 154 -9.63 12.66 6.28
N ARG A 155 -8.62 12.06 5.65
CA ARG A 155 -8.56 11.90 4.19
C ARG A 155 -7.57 10.87 3.72
N ASN A 156 -7.69 10.45 2.44
CA ASN A 156 -6.68 9.66 1.78
C ASN A 156 -5.47 10.55 1.39
N VAL A 157 -4.30 10.20 1.91
CA VAL A 157 -3.05 10.96 1.75
C VAL A 157 -2.00 10.23 0.91
N LYS A 158 -2.36 9.16 0.22
CA LYS A 158 -1.38 8.37 -0.55
C LYS A 158 -0.66 9.18 -1.63
N ALA A 159 -1.35 10.14 -2.28
CA ALA A 159 -0.70 11.04 -3.25
C ALA A 159 0.36 11.93 -2.59
N GLU A 160 0.04 12.55 -1.46
CA GLU A 160 0.99 13.36 -0.69
C GLU A 160 2.19 12.53 -0.22
N ARG A 161 1.97 11.26 0.18
CA ARG A 161 3.05 10.35 0.59
C ARG A 161 3.96 9.94 -0.58
N LEU A 162 3.42 9.77 -1.77
CA LEU A 162 4.21 9.56 -2.99
C LEU A 162 5.09 10.79 -3.30
N LEU A 163 4.53 12.00 -3.23
CA LEU A 163 5.28 13.25 -3.41
C LEU A 163 6.37 13.40 -2.34
N GLU A 164 6.08 13.11 -1.07
CA GLU A 164 7.03 13.13 0.03
C GLU A 164 8.20 12.16 -0.22
N ALA A 165 7.92 10.91 -0.62
CA ALA A 165 8.94 9.92 -0.94
C ALA A 165 9.86 10.39 -2.08
N MET A 166 9.28 10.98 -3.14
CA MET A 166 10.07 11.55 -4.24
C MET A 166 10.98 12.69 -3.77
N GLN A 167 10.52 13.56 -2.87
CA GLN A 167 11.34 14.61 -2.29
C GLN A 167 12.49 14.05 -1.44
N VAL A 168 12.18 13.10 -0.52
CA VAL A 168 13.18 12.46 0.36
C VAL A 168 14.23 11.73 -0.45
N TRP A 169 13.83 11.03 -1.48
CA TRP A 169 14.74 10.24 -2.31
C TRP A 169 15.32 11.00 -3.51
N LYS A 170 14.89 12.24 -3.73
CA LYS A 170 15.27 13.10 -4.85
C LYS A 170 14.99 12.44 -6.19
N LEU A 171 13.81 11.87 -6.34
CA LEU A 171 13.36 11.18 -7.55
C LEU A 171 12.45 12.06 -8.39
N GLN A 172 12.48 11.79 -9.69
CA GLN A 172 11.48 12.28 -10.63
C GLN A 172 10.31 11.29 -10.71
N PRO A 173 9.10 11.70 -11.10
CA PRO A 173 7.94 10.81 -11.17
C PRO A 173 8.15 9.54 -12.00
N HIS A 174 8.91 9.63 -13.10
CA HIS A 174 9.20 8.48 -13.97
C HIS A 174 10.20 7.47 -13.39
N GLU A 175 10.91 7.83 -12.33
CA GLU A 175 11.88 6.99 -11.61
C GLU A 175 11.21 6.18 -10.46
N LEU A 176 9.91 6.39 -10.25
CA LEU A 176 9.10 5.74 -9.21
C LEU A 176 7.91 5.02 -9.83
N VAL A 177 7.61 3.83 -9.31
CA VAL A 177 6.37 3.10 -9.58
C VAL A 177 5.64 2.86 -8.26
N TYR A 178 4.33 3.01 -8.26
CA TYR A 178 3.47 2.61 -7.15
C TYR A 178 2.76 1.29 -7.50
N VAL A 179 2.64 0.40 -6.53
CA VAL A 179 1.95 -0.90 -6.65
C VAL A 179 0.84 -0.93 -5.60
N GLY A 180 -0.40 -1.04 -6.03
CA GLY A 180 -1.58 -1.06 -5.16
C GLY A 180 -2.75 -1.76 -5.83
N ASP A 181 -3.72 -2.23 -5.04
CA ASP A 181 -4.83 -3.05 -5.52
C ASP A 181 -6.13 -2.28 -5.72
N ALA A 182 -6.35 -1.20 -4.97
CA ALA A 182 -7.62 -0.48 -4.91
C ALA A 182 -7.78 0.60 -6.00
N PRO A 183 -9.01 0.97 -6.40
CA PRO A 183 -9.27 2.11 -7.28
C PRO A 183 -8.68 3.43 -6.74
N SER A 184 -8.67 3.58 -5.41
CA SER A 184 -8.05 4.75 -4.76
C SER A 184 -6.54 4.83 -5.00
N ASP A 185 -5.83 3.71 -5.11
CA ASP A 185 -4.40 3.67 -5.40
C ASP A 185 -4.10 4.24 -6.78
N ILE A 186 -4.89 3.82 -7.77
CA ILE A 186 -4.77 4.30 -9.14
C ILE A 186 -4.99 5.81 -9.19
N THR A 187 -6.07 6.29 -8.55
CA THR A 187 -6.39 7.72 -8.49
C THR A 187 -5.28 8.53 -7.81
N MET A 188 -4.73 8.03 -6.69
CA MET A 188 -3.69 8.74 -5.95
C MET A 188 -2.34 8.73 -6.66
N ALA A 189 -1.98 7.63 -7.34
CA ALA A 189 -0.79 7.57 -8.18
C ALA A 189 -0.86 8.58 -9.33
N HIS A 190 -1.98 8.64 -10.04
CA HIS A 190 -2.21 9.61 -11.12
C HIS A 190 -2.12 11.06 -10.62
N ARG A 191 -2.70 11.37 -9.45
CA ARG A 191 -2.58 12.70 -8.81
C ARG A 191 -1.13 13.08 -8.50
N ALA A 192 -0.30 12.10 -8.13
CA ALA A 192 1.12 12.31 -7.89
C ALA A 192 1.96 12.30 -9.18
N GLY A 193 1.39 11.99 -10.34
CA GLY A 193 2.08 11.83 -11.61
C GLY A 193 2.98 10.59 -11.67
N VAL A 194 2.72 9.59 -10.83
CA VAL A 194 3.51 8.36 -10.69
C VAL A 194 2.80 7.23 -11.44
N ARG A 195 3.59 6.39 -12.13
CA ARG A 195 3.08 5.18 -12.77
C ARG A 195 2.55 4.19 -11.74
N ILE A 196 1.42 3.54 -12.05
CA ILE A 196 0.73 2.58 -11.19
C ILE A 196 0.71 1.18 -11.80
N VAL A 197 1.08 0.19 -11.00
CA VAL A 197 0.77 -1.22 -11.25
C VAL A 197 -0.42 -1.61 -10.39
N ASN A 198 -1.56 -1.88 -11.01
CA ASN A 198 -2.71 -2.44 -10.31
C ASN A 198 -2.43 -3.91 -9.95
N ALA A 199 -2.35 -4.17 -8.66
CA ALA A 199 -2.09 -5.46 -8.05
C ALA A 199 -3.39 -6.29 -8.02
N ALA A 200 -3.70 -7.00 -9.08
CA ALA A 200 -4.94 -7.76 -9.22
C ALA A 200 -4.80 -9.24 -8.88
N TRP A 201 -3.82 -9.60 -8.06
CA TRP A 201 -3.56 -10.97 -7.60
C TRP A 201 -4.24 -11.37 -6.29
N ALA A 202 -4.80 -10.40 -5.55
CA ALA A 202 -5.55 -10.70 -4.33
C ALA A 202 -6.83 -11.47 -4.62
N PRO A 203 -7.29 -12.37 -3.71
CA PRO A 203 -8.53 -13.12 -3.89
C PRO A 203 -9.77 -12.26 -4.16
N GLY A 204 -9.81 -11.04 -3.57
CA GLY A 204 -10.88 -10.05 -3.76
C GLY A 204 -10.78 -9.17 -4.99
N ALA A 205 -9.69 -9.24 -5.76
CA ALA A 205 -9.41 -8.31 -6.86
C ALA A 205 -10.46 -8.34 -8.01
N ALA A 206 -11.21 -9.43 -8.14
CA ALA A 206 -12.25 -9.54 -9.15
C ALA A 206 -13.44 -8.58 -8.89
N GLN A 207 -13.77 -8.30 -7.62
CA GLN A 207 -14.85 -7.40 -7.24
C GLN A 207 -14.57 -5.94 -7.60
N GLU A 208 -13.30 -5.54 -7.56
CA GLU A 208 -12.85 -4.17 -7.88
C GLU A 208 -12.37 -4.01 -9.33
N ALA A 209 -12.36 -5.11 -10.12
CA ALA A 209 -11.75 -5.13 -11.44
C ALA A 209 -12.30 -4.07 -12.40
N GLU A 210 -13.63 -3.92 -12.47
CA GLU A 210 -14.27 -2.93 -13.34
C GLU A 210 -13.92 -1.50 -12.92
N ALA A 211 -13.99 -1.20 -11.63
CA ALA A 211 -13.64 0.11 -11.08
C ALA A 211 -12.16 0.45 -11.31
N CYS A 212 -11.25 -0.51 -11.12
CA CYS A 212 -9.83 -0.33 -11.40
C CYS A 212 -9.57 -0.09 -12.89
N LEU A 213 -10.17 -0.88 -13.78
CA LEU A 213 -9.98 -0.76 -15.23
C LEU A 213 -10.52 0.57 -15.77
N ALA A 214 -11.64 1.06 -15.22
CA ALA A 214 -12.23 2.36 -15.60
C ALA A 214 -11.29 3.55 -15.29
N LEU A 215 -10.35 3.38 -14.36
CA LEU A 215 -9.35 4.40 -14.00
C LEU A 215 -8.04 4.29 -14.80
N HIS A 216 -7.96 3.37 -15.76
CA HIS A 216 -6.83 3.22 -16.68
C HIS A 216 -5.46 3.12 -15.98
N PRO A 217 -5.21 2.10 -15.12
CA PRO A 217 -3.88 1.89 -14.56
C PRO A 217 -2.85 1.66 -15.66
N ASP A 218 -1.60 2.13 -15.48
CA ASP A 218 -0.54 1.93 -16.48
C ASP A 218 -0.27 0.45 -16.75
N TYR A 219 -0.34 -0.36 -15.69
CA TYR A 219 -0.19 -1.83 -15.76
C TYR A 219 -1.20 -2.48 -14.83
N ARG A 220 -1.63 -3.70 -15.19
CA ARG A 220 -2.44 -4.55 -14.32
C ARG A 220 -1.89 -5.97 -14.37
N LEU A 221 -1.54 -6.51 -13.22
CA LEU A 221 -0.98 -7.84 -13.08
C LEU A 221 -1.88 -8.70 -12.21
N THR A 222 -2.15 -9.92 -12.66
CA THR A 222 -2.93 -10.92 -11.92
C THR A 222 -2.07 -11.98 -11.24
N ASP A 223 -0.76 -11.94 -11.50
CA ASP A 223 0.23 -12.78 -10.85
C ASP A 223 1.39 -11.89 -10.35
N MET A 224 1.70 -11.98 -9.07
CA MET A 224 2.81 -11.25 -8.45
C MET A 224 4.16 -11.62 -9.06
N ALA A 225 4.33 -12.83 -9.57
CA ALA A 225 5.57 -13.27 -10.22
C ALA A 225 5.92 -12.45 -11.47
N GLU A 226 4.95 -11.79 -12.10
CA GLU A 226 5.17 -10.93 -13.26
C GLU A 226 5.71 -9.54 -12.90
N LEU A 227 5.63 -9.14 -11.61
CA LEU A 227 5.98 -7.77 -11.20
C LEU A 227 7.47 -7.47 -11.39
N LEU A 228 8.37 -8.30 -10.86
CA LEU A 228 9.81 -8.06 -10.99
C LEU A 228 10.26 -8.02 -12.46
N PRO A 229 9.86 -8.97 -13.34
CA PRO A 229 10.11 -8.87 -14.78
C PRO A 229 9.59 -7.57 -15.43
N LEU A 230 8.44 -7.06 -15.00
CA LEU A 230 7.93 -5.76 -15.47
C LEU A 230 8.83 -4.62 -15.02
N LEU A 231 9.12 -4.53 -13.72
CA LEU A 231 9.93 -3.45 -13.14
C LEU A 231 11.33 -3.33 -13.77
N LEU A 232 11.95 -4.47 -14.13
CA LEU A 232 13.26 -4.50 -14.78
C LEU A 232 13.25 -3.99 -16.24
N ARG A 233 12.08 -3.75 -16.82
CA ARG A 233 11.91 -3.22 -18.18
C ARG A 233 11.51 -1.76 -18.22
N LEU A 234 11.19 -1.18 -17.06
CA LEU A 234 10.75 0.21 -16.91
C LEU A 234 11.91 1.16 -16.64
#